data_304d216a13079b95d7bcb347681ff9e4
#
_entry.id   304d216a13079b95d7bcb347681ff9e4
#
_cell.length_a   1.000
_cell.length_b   1.000
_cell.length_c   1.000
_cell.angle_alpha   90.00
_cell.angle_beta   90.00
_cell.angle_gamma   90.00
#
_symmetry.space_group_name_H-M   'P 1'
#
loop_
_entity.id
_entity.type
_entity.pdbx_description
1 polymer ?
#
loop_
_entity_poly.entity_id
_entity_poly.type
_entity_poly.pdbx_seq_one_letter_code
_entity_poly.pdbx_strand_id
1 'polypeptide(L)'
;MKVFLDVGAHTGETLNAVRDPKYGFDRIYCFEPAAACWPALERVRDARVEVCRYGLWNETAAHELHDVGSIGASMFADKFPDDRAHETARFVRAGDWLREHVRDGDDVYLKLNCEGAEVDIVEDLLESGQFARIRSAMIDPDVRKIPSLAHRERELRDRLARAGLTNYFMEEEVMVGPTHRARIQNWLRLAGAERTSWRSRVRQLLFLVSEAARGRRSPLRDALTRPAGAARKRPAPARP
;
A
#
# COMPACT_ATOMS: atom_id res chain seq x y z
N MET A 1 3.63 1.46 16.70
CA MET A 1 2.98 0.18 16.28
C MET A 1 3.32 -0.10 14.83
N LYS A 2 3.12 -1.34 14.38
CA LYS A 2 3.20 -1.68 12.96
C LYS A 2 1.79 -1.79 12.40
N VAL A 3 1.48 -0.92 11.45
CA VAL A 3 0.12 -0.71 10.93
C VAL A 3 0.06 -1.04 9.45
N PHE A 4 -0.98 -1.74 9.02
CA PHE A 4 -1.28 -1.99 7.63
C PHE A 4 -2.60 -1.31 7.25
N LEU A 5 -2.59 -0.58 6.15
CA LEU A 5 -3.75 0.08 5.57
C LEU A 5 -4.06 -0.58 4.23
N ASP A 6 -5.19 -1.27 4.14
CA ASP A 6 -5.69 -1.93 2.93
C ASP A 6 -6.82 -1.08 2.33
N VAL A 7 -6.51 -0.19 1.40
CA VAL A 7 -7.49 0.66 0.73
C VAL A 7 -7.98 -0.03 -0.53
N GLY A 8 -9.28 -0.29 -0.58
CA GLY A 8 -9.91 -1.21 -1.52
C GLY A 8 -9.72 -2.66 -1.07
N ALA A 9 -10.23 -2.99 0.13
CA ALA A 9 -10.01 -4.29 0.75
C ALA A 9 -10.86 -5.41 0.13
N HIS A 10 -11.93 -5.06 -0.60
CA HIS A 10 -12.87 -5.97 -1.25
C HIS A 10 -13.31 -7.09 -0.29
N THR A 11 -13.13 -8.37 -0.66
CA THR A 11 -13.50 -9.51 0.18
C THR A 11 -12.36 -10.05 1.07
N GLY A 12 -11.21 -9.34 1.12
CA GLY A 12 -10.11 -9.61 2.05
C GLY A 12 -8.98 -10.46 1.45
N GLU A 13 -8.76 -10.41 0.15
CA GLU A 13 -7.67 -11.14 -0.53
C GLU A 13 -6.31 -10.72 0.02
N THR A 14 -6.08 -9.42 0.18
CA THR A 14 -4.86 -8.87 0.77
C THR A 14 -4.78 -9.21 2.25
N LEU A 15 -5.89 -9.10 2.99
CA LEU A 15 -5.96 -9.43 4.41
C LEU A 15 -5.46 -10.86 4.69
N ASN A 16 -5.80 -11.83 3.83
CA ASN A 16 -5.32 -13.19 3.94
C ASN A 16 -3.79 -13.34 3.80
N ALA A 17 -3.13 -12.40 3.14
CA ALA A 17 -1.67 -12.37 3.03
C ALA A 17 -1.03 -11.70 4.25
N VAL A 18 -1.54 -10.53 4.68
CA VAL A 18 -0.88 -9.68 5.67
C VAL A 18 -1.09 -10.13 7.13
N ARG A 19 -2.11 -10.95 7.40
CA ARG A 19 -2.32 -11.55 8.72
C ARG A 19 -1.23 -12.54 9.15
N ASP A 20 -0.36 -12.96 8.22
CA ASP A 20 0.73 -13.89 8.54
C ASP A 20 1.59 -13.32 9.68
N PRO A 21 1.77 -14.07 10.80
CA PRO A 21 2.50 -13.61 11.99
C PRO A 21 3.93 -13.14 11.70
N LYS A 22 4.52 -13.61 10.60
CA LYS A 22 5.88 -13.19 10.20
C LYS A 22 6.02 -11.69 9.95
N TYR A 23 4.93 -11.00 9.56
CA TYR A 23 4.94 -9.56 9.36
C TYR A 23 4.77 -8.79 10.66
N GLY A 24 4.05 -9.35 11.63
CA GLY A 24 3.85 -8.76 12.95
C GLY A 24 3.13 -7.42 12.93
N PHE A 25 2.13 -7.28 12.07
CA PHE A 25 1.24 -6.13 12.13
C PHE A 25 0.44 -6.16 13.43
N ASP A 26 0.46 -5.03 14.14
CA ASP A 26 -0.28 -4.83 15.39
C ASP A 26 -1.72 -4.40 15.10
N ARG A 27 -1.93 -3.67 14.00
CA ARG A 27 -3.22 -3.20 13.49
C ARG A 27 -3.29 -3.33 11.98
N ILE A 28 -4.46 -3.70 11.48
CA ILE A 28 -4.78 -3.80 10.05
C ILE A 28 -6.12 -3.12 9.85
N TYR A 29 -6.16 -2.06 9.05
CA TYR A 29 -7.38 -1.36 8.68
C TYR A 29 -7.75 -1.72 7.26
N CYS A 30 -8.96 -2.25 7.07
CA CYS A 30 -9.51 -2.63 5.78
C CYS A 30 -10.58 -1.61 5.37
N PHE A 31 -10.27 -0.74 4.42
CA PHE A 31 -11.21 0.27 3.91
C PHE A 31 -11.95 -0.31 2.71
N GLU A 32 -13.27 -0.43 2.85
CA GLU A 32 -14.14 -0.96 1.81
C GLU A 32 -15.49 -0.24 1.83
N PRO A 33 -15.79 0.57 0.82
CA PRO A 33 -17.04 1.31 0.76
C PRO A 33 -18.24 0.44 0.39
N ALA A 34 -18.05 -0.65 -0.41
CA ALA A 34 -19.15 -1.48 -0.89
C ALA A 34 -19.73 -2.37 0.20
N ALA A 35 -21.02 -2.19 0.51
CA ALA A 35 -21.70 -2.94 1.56
C ALA A 35 -21.72 -4.45 1.32
N ALA A 36 -21.76 -4.88 0.06
CA ALA A 36 -21.75 -6.29 -0.34
C ALA A 36 -20.47 -7.04 0.11
N CYS A 37 -19.36 -6.34 0.31
CA CYS A 37 -18.07 -6.92 0.69
C CYS A 37 -17.91 -7.13 2.20
N TRP A 38 -18.60 -6.36 3.04
CA TRP A 38 -18.41 -6.37 4.50
C TRP A 38 -18.60 -7.74 5.15
N PRO A 39 -19.62 -8.56 4.80
CA PRO A 39 -19.79 -9.88 5.42
C PRO A 39 -18.59 -10.80 5.20
N ALA A 40 -17.89 -10.69 4.06
CA ALA A 40 -16.69 -11.46 3.77
C ALA A 40 -15.52 -11.01 4.63
N LEU A 41 -15.28 -9.70 4.74
CA LEU A 41 -14.25 -9.11 5.59
C LEU A 41 -14.46 -9.44 7.07
N GLU A 42 -15.69 -9.32 7.57
CA GLU A 42 -16.04 -9.65 8.97
C GLU A 42 -15.79 -11.13 9.30
N ARG A 43 -16.02 -12.03 8.36
CA ARG A 43 -15.79 -13.47 8.55
C ARG A 43 -14.31 -13.81 8.72
N VAL A 44 -13.42 -13.06 8.05
CA VAL A 44 -11.97 -13.35 8.05
C VAL A 44 -11.17 -12.47 8.99
N ARG A 45 -11.78 -11.51 9.69
CA ARG A 45 -11.09 -10.63 10.64
C ARG A 45 -10.60 -11.37 11.88
N ASP A 46 -9.54 -10.86 12.49
CA ASP A 46 -9.09 -11.21 13.83
C ASP A 46 -9.03 -9.95 14.73
N ALA A 47 -8.59 -10.08 15.97
CA ALA A 47 -8.55 -8.98 16.93
C ALA A 47 -7.69 -7.77 16.51
N ARG A 48 -6.82 -7.93 15.50
CA ARG A 48 -5.97 -6.86 14.95
C ARG A 48 -6.64 -6.11 13.82
N VAL A 49 -7.72 -6.67 13.24
CA VAL A 49 -8.35 -6.18 12.02
C VAL A 49 -9.55 -5.32 12.35
N GLU A 50 -9.57 -4.14 11.80
CA GLU A 50 -10.72 -3.23 11.80
C GLU A 50 -11.26 -3.09 10.39
N VAL A 51 -12.56 -3.38 10.22
CA VAL A 51 -13.28 -3.20 8.96
C VAL A 51 -13.89 -1.80 8.93
N CYS A 52 -13.26 -0.92 8.16
CA CYS A 52 -13.71 0.44 7.93
C CYS A 52 -14.74 0.42 6.80
N ARG A 53 -16.04 0.56 7.15
CA ARG A 53 -17.17 0.50 6.21
C ARG A 53 -17.34 1.83 5.46
N TYR A 54 -16.23 2.30 4.88
CA TYR A 54 -16.12 3.51 4.07
C TYR A 54 -14.83 3.45 3.25
N GLY A 55 -14.77 4.22 2.17
CA GLY A 55 -13.54 4.41 1.40
C GLY A 55 -12.68 5.55 1.96
N LEU A 56 -11.41 5.59 1.56
CA LEU A 56 -10.59 6.80 1.69
C LEU A 56 -10.64 7.58 0.38
N TRP A 57 -10.61 8.92 0.47
CA TRP A 57 -10.51 9.82 -0.67
C TRP A 57 -9.87 11.16 -0.27
N ASN A 58 -9.96 12.18 -1.13
CA ASN A 58 -9.42 13.52 -0.87
C ASN A 58 -10.38 14.43 -0.11
N GLU A 59 -11.63 13.98 0.15
CA GLU A 59 -12.60 14.68 0.97
C GLU A 59 -13.45 13.71 1.80
N THR A 60 -14.15 14.25 2.81
CA THR A 60 -15.14 13.49 3.58
C THR A 60 -16.52 13.81 3.04
N ALA A 61 -17.09 12.86 2.28
CA ALA A 61 -18.38 12.99 1.61
C ALA A 61 -19.04 11.64 1.38
N ALA A 62 -20.27 11.67 0.87
CA ALA A 62 -20.95 10.50 0.33
C ALA A 62 -20.99 10.61 -1.19
N HIS A 63 -20.62 9.54 -1.88
CA HIS A 63 -20.61 9.46 -3.33
C HIS A 63 -21.32 8.21 -3.80
N GLU A 64 -21.78 8.25 -5.03
CA GLU A 64 -22.31 7.08 -5.69
C GLU A 64 -21.18 6.12 -6.06
N LEU A 65 -21.35 4.84 -5.73
CA LEU A 65 -20.45 3.75 -6.10
C LEU A 65 -21.15 2.91 -7.15
N HIS A 66 -20.52 2.71 -8.30
CA HIS A 66 -21.04 1.98 -9.44
C HIS A 66 -20.47 0.57 -9.52
N ASP A 67 -21.21 -0.36 -10.18
CA ASP A 67 -20.90 -1.78 -10.34
C ASP A 67 -20.73 -2.50 -9.00
N VAL A 68 -21.58 -2.15 -8.05
CA VAL A 68 -21.55 -2.67 -6.67
C VAL A 68 -21.65 -4.19 -6.65
N GLY A 69 -20.76 -4.84 -5.89
CA GLY A 69 -20.65 -6.29 -5.80
C GLY A 69 -19.65 -6.91 -6.77
N SER A 70 -19.06 -6.14 -7.68
CA SER A 70 -17.91 -6.57 -8.49
C SER A 70 -16.58 -6.15 -7.85
N ILE A 71 -15.50 -6.81 -8.26
CA ILE A 71 -14.14 -6.45 -7.84
C ILE A 71 -13.71 -5.08 -8.42
N GLY A 72 -14.42 -4.60 -9.44
CA GLY A 72 -14.13 -3.35 -10.13
C GLY A 72 -15.02 -2.19 -9.70
N ALA A 73 -15.81 -2.30 -8.63
CA ALA A 73 -16.69 -1.22 -8.16
C ALA A 73 -15.92 0.10 -8.00
N SER A 74 -16.49 1.20 -8.53
CA SER A 74 -15.82 2.49 -8.60
C SER A 74 -16.78 3.65 -8.36
N MET A 75 -16.29 4.76 -7.84
CA MET A 75 -17.04 6.02 -7.76
C MET A 75 -17.11 6.77 -9.09
N PHE A 76 -16.42 6.30 -10.12
CA PHE A 76 -16.35 6.95 -11.43
C PHE A 76 -17.24 6.21 -12.43
N ALA A 77 -18.38 6.83 -12.78
CA ALA A 77 -19.39 6.24 -13.64
C ALA A 77 -18.88 5.93 -15.05
N ASP A 78 -17.99 6.74 -15.61
CA ASP A 78 -17.44 6.58 -16.96
C ASP A 78 -16.47 5.41 -17.12
N LYS A 79 -16.16 4.70 -16.04
CA LYS A 79 -15.48 3.42 -16.07
C LYS A 79 -16.35 2.33 -16.72
N PHE A 80 -17.66 2.49 -16.68
CA PHE A 80 -18.62 1.48 -17.12
C PHE A 80 -19.42 2.00 -18.31
N PRO A 81 -19.53 1.22 -19.41
CA PRO A 81 -20.30 1.62 -20.60
C PRO A 81 -21.82 1.56 -20.38
N ASP A 82 -22.26 0.78 -19.40
CA ASP A 82 -23.67 0.53 -19.11
C ASP A 82 -24.03 1.02 -17.71
N ASP A 83 -25.32 1.35 -17.50
CA ASP A 83 -25.85 1.61 -16.16
C ASP A 83 -25.83 0.32 -15.34
N ARG A 84 -25.10 0.33 -14.24
CA ARG A 84 -24.87 -0.81 -13.37
C ARG A 84 -25.45 -0.57 -11.98
N ALA A 85 -25.56 -1.65 -11.20
CA ALA A 85 -25.99 -1.53 -9.83
C ALA A 85 -25.09 -0.53 -9.08
N HIS A 86 -25.73 0.41 -8.39
CA HIS A 86 -25.05 1.46 -7.63
C HIS A 86 -25.62 1.60 -6.23
N GLU A 87 -24.81 2.14 -5.33
CA GLU A 87 -25.21 2.51 -3.97
C GLU A 87 -24.50 3.79 -3.54
N THR A 88 -25.08 4.50 -2.58
CA THR A 88 -24.41 5.63 -1.95
C THR A 88 -23.43 5.11 -0.90
N ALA A 89 -22.15 5.38 -1.06
CA ALA A 89 -21.10 4.98 -0.14
C ALA A 89 -20.46 6.21 0.54
N ARG A 90 -19.98 6.01 1.76
CA ARG A 90 -19.26 7.02 2.52
C ARG A 90 -17.78 6.97 2.19
N PHE A 91 -17.17 8.14 2.07
CA PHE A 91 -15.73 8.33 1.97
C PHE A 91 -15.23 9.28 3.06
N VAL A 92 -13.98 9.10 3.46
CA VAL A 92 -13.31 9.91 4.48
C VAL A 92 -12.00 10.43 3.90
N ARG A 93 -11.68 11.69 4.17
CA ARG A 93 -10.44 12.30 3.72
C ARG A 93 -9.23 11.56 4.28
N ALA A 94 -8.36 11.09 3.40
CA ALA A 94 -7.22 10.23 3.75
C ALA A 94 -6.24 10.92 4.70
N GLY A 95 -5.91 12.18 4.44
CA GLY A 95 -5.00 12.96 5.29
C GLY A 95 -5.52 13.18 6.70
N ASP A 96 -6.82 13.41 6.86
CA ASP A 96 -7.44 13.59 8.18
C ASP A 96 -7.46 12.25 8.92
N TRP A 97 -7.85 11.18 8.23
CA TRP A 97 -7.85 9.85 8.82
C TRP A 97 -6.46 9.43 9.33
N LEU A 98 -5.40 9.61 8.54
CA LEU A 98 -4.05 9.28 8.97
C LEU A 98 -3.63 10.12 10.17
N ARG A 99 -3.97 11.41 10.20
CA ARG A 99 -3.66 12.31 11.31
C ARG A 99 -4.29 11.85 12.64
N GLU A 100 -5.51 11.34 12.57
CA GLU A 100 -6.27 10.90 13.74
C GLU A 100 -5.87 9.51 14.25
N HIS A 101 -5.53 8.58 13.35
CA HIS A 101 -5.40 7.16 13.70
C HIS A 101 -3.95 6.66 13.70
N VAL A 102 -3.03 7.35 13.02
CA VAL A 102 -1.62 6.98 12.96
C VAL A 102 -0.81 7.89 13.87
N ARG A 103 0.00 7.32 14.76
CA ARG A 103 0.85 8.06 15.69
C ARG A 103 2.24 8.29 15.10
N ASP A 104 2.95 9.29 15.62
CA ASP A 104 4.35 9.48 15.27
C ASP A 104 5.17 8.28 15.73
N GLY A 105 6.00 7.76 14.82
CA GLY A 105 6.80 6.56 15.06
C GLY A 105 6.09 5.24 14.78
N ASP A 106 4.85 5.25 14.31
CA ASP A 106 4.21 4.05 13.75
C ASP A 106 4.87 3.67 12.42
N ASP A 107 4.97 2.37 12.17
CA ASP A 107 5.56 1.77 10.99
C ASP A 107 4.43 1.39 10.01
N VAL A 108 4.06 2.32 9.13
CA VAL A 108 2.84 2.27 8.32
C VAL A 108 3.11 1.70 6.93
N TYR A 109 2.37 0.68 6.54
CA TYR A 109 2.36 0.09 5.21
C TYR A 109 1.00 0.35 4.56
N LEU A 110 0.99 0.94 3.39
CA LEU A 110 -0.22 1.35 2.67
C LEU A 110 -0.33 0.61 1.34
N LYS A 111 -1.42 -0.12 1.13
CA LYS A 111 -1.83 -0.62 -0.19
C LYS A 111 -2.95 0.28 -0.72
N LEU A 112 -2.76 0.81 -1.92
CA LEU A 112 -3.78 1.54 -2.67
C LEU A 112 -4.10 0.77 -3.95
N ASN A 113 -5.32 0.25 -4.00
CA ASN A 113 -5.94 -0.36 -5.17
C ASN A 113 -7.45 -0.25 -4.92
N CYS A 114 -8.04 0.85 -5.35
CA CYS A 114 -9.40 1.28 -5.04
C CYS A 114 -10.14 1.82 -6.26
N GLU A 115 -9.74 1.35 -7.45
CA GLU A 115 -10.49 1.45 -8.69
C GLU A 115 -10.73 2.90 -9.16
N GLY A 116 -9.70 3.76 -8.98
CA GLY A 116 -9.63 5.10 -9.57
C GLY A 116 -9.36 6.25 -8.60
N ALA A 117 -9.53 6.06 -7.30
CA ALA A 117 -9.29 7.12 -6.30
C ALA A 117 -7.82 7.26 -5.88
N GLU A 118 -6.91 6.42 -6.37
CA GLU A 118 -5.52 6.34 -5.93
C GLU A 118 -4.77 7.66 -6.08
N VAL A 119 -4.99 8.35 -7.21
CA VAL A 119 -4.31 9.63 -7.50
C VAL A 119 -4.75 10.70 -6.51
N ASP A 120 -6.06 10.82 -6.27
CA ASP A 120 -6.63 11.81 -5.36
C ASP A 120 -6.17 11.57 -3.92
N ILE A 121 -6.11 10.29 -3.50
CA ILE A 121 -5.61 9.91 -2.17
C ILE A 121 -4.14 10.28 -2.01
N VAL A 122 -3.30 9.96 -3.00
CA VAL A 122 -1.86 10.28 -2.94
C VAL A 122 -1.65 11.78 -2.91
N GLU A 123 -2.39 12.54 -3.72
CA GLU A 123 -2.32 14.00 -3.74
C GLU A 123 -2.70 14.60 -2.38
N ASP A 124 -3.81 14.17 -1.79
CA ASP A 124 -4.22 14.61 -0.46
C ASP A 124 -3.18 14.26 0.63
N LEU A 125 -2.63 13.06 0.58
CA LEU A 125 -1.58 12.65 1.52
C LEU A 125 -0.29 13.46 1.37
N LEU A 126 0.07 13.86 0.15
CA LEU A 126 1.22 14.74 -0.11
C LEU A 126 0.96 16.16 0.41
N GLU A 127 -0.20 16.72 0.09
CA GLU A 127 -0.59 18.09 0.46
C GLU A 127 -0.76 18.25 1.98
N SER A 128 -1.31 17.23 2.63
CA SER A 128 -1.46 17.21 4.10
C SER A 128 -0.17 16.83 4.85
N GLY A 129 0.91 16.48 4.12
CA GLY A 129 2.18 16.03 4.69
C GLY A 129 2.15 14.62 5.29
N GLN A 130 1.02 13.90 5.16
CA GLN A 130 0.87 12.58 5.79
C GLN A 130 1.60 11.47 5.03
N PHE A 131 1.91 11.63 3.74
CA PHE A 131 2.67 10.64 2.98
C PHE A 131 4.06 10.37 3.58
N ALA A 132 4.67 11.37 4.20
CA ALA A 132 5.97 11.23 4.87
C ALA A 132 5.95 10.24 6.06
N ARG A 133 4.79 9.94 6.62
CA ARG A 133 4.59 8.99 7.73
C ARG A 133 4.44 7.55 7.27
N ILE A 134 4.31 7.32 5.96
CA ILE A 134 4.16 6.00 5.37
C ILE A 134 5.56 5.42 5.15
N ARG A 135 5.82 4.26 5.72
CA ARG A 135 7.07 3.54 5.53
C ARG A 135 7.20 2.95 4.13
N SER A 136 6.13 2.39 3.63
CA SER A 136 6.08 1.84 2.27
C SER A 136 4.66 1.85 1.75
N ALA A 137 4.46 2.41 0.56
CA ALA A 137 3.21 2.33 -0.18
C ALA A 137 3.34 1.38 -1.38
N MET A 138 2.30 0.62 -1.69
CA MET A 138 2.09 -0.04 -2.97
C MET A 138 0.86 0.60 -3.63
N ILE A 139 1.03 1.09 -4.85
CA ILE A 139 0.02 1.87 -5.56
C ILE A 139 -0.28 1.17 -6.90
N ASP A 140 -1.53 0.80 -7.09
CA ASP A 140 -2.08 0.32 -8.36
C ASP A 140 -2.97 1.42 -8.96
N PRO A 141 -2.47 2.25 -9.89
CA PRO A 141 -3.18 3.43 -10.37
C PRO A 141 -4.27 3.05 -11.38
N ASP A 142 -5.37 2.52 -10.89
CA ASP A 142 -6.49 2.08 -11.72
C ASP A 142 -7.24 3.21 -12.45
N VAL A 143 -6.83 4.46 -12.26
CA VAL A 143 -7.25 5.60 -13.11
C VAL A 143 -7.07 5.32 -14.60
N ARG A 144 -6.10 4.47 -14.99
CA ARG A 144 -5.89 4.03 -16.39
C ARG A 144 -7.09 3.29 -17.00
N LYS A 145 -7.96 2.73 -16.13
CA LYS A 145 -9.18 2.02 -16.54
C LYS A 145 -10.39 2.97 -16.74
N ILE A 146 -10.22 4.26 -16.42
CA ILE A 146 -11.28 5.26 -16.42
C ILE A 146 -10.99 6.26 -17.54
N PRO A 147 -11.82 6.35 -18.59
CA PRO A 147 -11.51 7.15 -19.78
C PRO A 147 -11.19 8.61 -19.48
N SER A 148 -11.94 9.27 -18.59
CA SER A 148 -11.71 10.67 -18.20
C SER A 148 -10.45 10.89 -17.38
N LEU A 149 -9.93 9.85 -16.70
CA LEU A 149 -8.84 9.95 -15.73
C LEU A 149 -7.53 9.25 -16.17
N ALA A 150 -7.52 8.56 -17.29
CA ALA A 150 -6.37 7.75 -17.72
C ALA A 150 -5.06 8.56 -17.82
N HIS A 151 -5.13 9.86 -18.15
CA HIS A 151 -3.97 10.75 -18.22
C HIS A 151 -3.33 11.00 -16.84
N ARG A 152 -4.07 10.86 -15.74
CA ARG A 152 -3.61 11.13 -14.37
C ARG A 152 -2.61 10.10 -13.84
N GLU A 153 -2.52 8.91 -14.43
CA GLU A 153 -1.47 7.96 -14.06
C GLU A 153 -0.06 8.56 -14.26
N ARG A 154 0.14 9.22 -15.41
CA ARG A 154 1.41 9.90 -15.67
C ARG A 154 1.66 11.05 -14.71
N GLU A 155 0.64 11.84 -14.44
CA GLU A 155 0.72 12.98 -13.48
C GLU A 155 1.12 12.49 -12.08
N LEU A 156 0.54 11.38 -11.61
CA LEU A 156 0.88 10.75 -10.35
C LEU A 156 2.38 10.38 -10.29
N ARG A 157 2.88 9.70 -11.32
CA ARG A 157 4.29 9.30 -11.39
C ARG A 157 5.22 10.51 -11.36
N ASP A 158 4.91 11.53 -12.13
CA ASP A 158 5.67 12.78 -12.19
C ASP A 158 5.64 13.51 -10.83
N ARG A 159 4.50 13.51 -10.14
CA ARG A 159 4.34 14.15 -8.83
C ARG A 159 5.13 13.44 -7.74
N LEU A 160 5.06 12.10 -7.67
CA LEU A 160 5.84 11.30 -6.75
C LEU A 160 7.36 11.47 -6.98
N ALA A 161 7.79 11.50 -8.23
CA ALA A 161 9.19 11.73 -8.59
C ALA A 161 9.67 13.14 -8.20
N ARG A 162 8.87 14.18 -8.46
CA ARG A 162 9.19 15.58 -8.06
C ARG A 162 9.23 15.75 -6.54
N ALA A 163 8.41 15.02 -5.80
CA ALA A 163 8.45 15.01 -4.34
C ALA A 163 9.69 14.28 -3.77
N GLY A 164 10.51 13.67 -4.61
CA GLY A 164 11.73 12.96 -4.21
C GLY A 164 11.47 11.73 -3.33
N LEU A 165 10.28 11.16 -3.41
CA LEU A 165 9.87 10.03 -2.59
C LEU A 165 10.50 8.73 -3.09
N THR A 166 10.87 7.87 -2.14
CA THR A 166 11.48 6.56 -2.41
C THR A 166 10.81 5.43 -1.65
N ASN A 167 9.79 5.77 -0.87
CA ASN A 167 9.06 4.86 0.01
C ASN A 167 7.77 4.31 -0.63
N TYR A 168 7.72 4.22 -1.95
CA TYR A 168 6.60 3.63 -2.68
C TYR A 168 7.08 2.66 -3.76
N PHE A 169 6.18 1.80 -4.16
CA PHE A 169 6.28 0.91 -5.31
C PHE A 169 5.02 1.05 -6.15
N MET A 170 5.17 1.04 -7.46
CA MET A 170 4.03 0.85 -8.34
C MET A 170 3.71 -0.65 -8.39
N GLU A 171 2.43 -0.99 -8.62
CA GLU A 171 1.94 -2.36 -8.61
C GLU A 171 2.79 -3.28 -9.50
N GLU A 172 3.06 -2.89 -10.73
CA GLU A 172 3.82 -3.67 -11.71
C GLU A 172 5.26 -3.98 -11.29
N GLU A 173 5.83 -3.20 -10.37
CA GLU A 173 7.19 -3.41 -9.87
C GLU A 173 7.28 -4.55 -8.85
N VAL A 174 6.19 -4.81 -8.14
CA VAL A 174 6.23 -5.68 -6.95
C VAL A 174 5.19 -6.79 -6.91
N MET A 175 4.08 -6.63 -7.64
CA MET A 175 2.99 -7.61 -7.66
C MET A 175 3.32 -8.81 -8.59
N VAL A 176 4.49 -9.41 -8.36
CA VAL A 176 5.01 -10.57 -9.10
C VAL A 176 4.80 -11.84 -8.30
N GLY A 177 4.19 -12.84 -8.93
CA GLY A 177 3.94 -14.14 -8.30
C GLY A 177 2.69 -14.83 -8.86
N PRO A 178 2.52 -16.14 -8.57
CA PRO A 178 1.45 -16.96 -9.15
C PRO A 178 0.06 -16.69 -8.54
N THR A 179 0.00 -16.11 -7.35
CA THR A 179 -1.26 -15.84 -6.64
C THR A 179 -1.24 -14.43 -6.06
N HIS A 180 -2.40 -13.84 -5.80
CA HIS A 180 -2.50 -12.54 -5.13
C HIS A 180 -1.72 -12.52 -3.81
N ARG A 181 -1.88 -13.56 -2.98
CA ARG A 181 -1.12 -13.71 -1.73
C ARG A 181 0.39 -13.64 -1.95
N ALA A 182 0.92 -14.37 -2.95
CA ALA A 182 2.36 -14.38 -3.24
C ALA A 182 2.85 -13.00 -3.70
N ARG A 183 2.04 -12.28 -4.47
CA ARG A 183 2.33 -10.93 -4.95
C ARG A 183 2.43 -9.93 -3.80
N ILE A 184 1.44 -9.89 -2.91
CA ILE A 184 1.47 -9.05 -1.70
C ILE A 184 2.68 -9.41 -0.82
N GLN A 185 2.99 -10.69 -0.65
CA GLN A 185 4.15 -11.13 0.11
C GLN A 185 5.47 -10.69 -0.53
N ASN A 186 5.56 -10.66 -1.86
CA ASN A 186 6.73 -10.14 -2.56
C ASN A 186 6.94 -8.65 -2.28
N TRP A 187 5.90 -7.83 -2.40
CA TRP A 187 5.98 -6.41 -1.99
C TRP A 187 6.45 -6.26 -0.56
N LEU A 188 5.79 -6.92 0.39
CA LEU A 188 6.12 -6.80 1.82
C LEU A 188 7.56 -7.23 2.12
N ARG A 189 8.08 -8.23 1.43
CA ARG A 189 9.48 -8.65 1.54
C ARG A 189 10.43 -7.55 1.02
N LEU A 190 10.15 -6.96 -0.13
CA LEU A 190 10.93 -5.86 -0.71
C LEU A 190 10.86 -4.60 0.15
N ALA A 191 9.73 -4.33 0.77
CA ALA A 191 9.51 -3.24 1.71
C ALA A 191 10.14 -3.49 3.10
N GLY A 192 10.75 -4.65 3.33
CA GLY A 192 11.37 -4.99 4.61
C GLY A 192 10.36 -5.21 5.74
N ALA A 193 9.14 -5.64 5.41
CA ALA A 193 8.07 -5.82 6.39
C ALA A 193 8.22 -7.07 7.26
N GLU A 194 9.04 -8.03 6.90
CA GLU A 194 9.21 -9.25 7.70
C GLU A 194 9.93 -8.96 9.02
N ARG A 195 9.41 -9.54 10.11
CA ARG A 195 10.12 -9.52 11.39
C ARG A 195 11.41 -10.30 11.24
N THR A 196 12.54 -9.64 11.34
CA THR A 196 13.83 -10.31 11.50
C THR A 196 13.85 -10.98 12.86
N SER A 197 13.75 -12.31 12.89
CA SER A 197 13.89 -13.03 14.16
C SER A 197 15.29 -12.74 14.73
N TRP A 198 15.43 -12.69 16.07
CA TRP A 198 16.74 -12.52 16.70
C TRP A 198 17.74 -13.59 16.21
N ARG A 199 17.25 -14.81 15.91
CA ARG A 199 18.05 -15.90 15.33
C ARG A 199 18.60 -15.58 13.94
N SER A 200 17.79 -14.89 13.10
CA SER A 200 18.23 -14.41 11.79
C SER A 200 19.23 -13.30 11.94
N ARG A 201 19.04 -12.37 12.90
CA ARG A 201 20.01 -11.29 13.20
C ARG A 201 21.33 -11.85 13.70
N VAL A 202 21.30 -12.86 14.59
CA VAL A 202 22.50 -13.53 15.09
C VAL A 202 23.23 -14.27 13.98
N ARG A 203 22.53 -15.02 13.13
CA ARG A 203 23.15 -15.69 11.96
C ARG A 203 23.79 -14.68 11.01
N GLN A 204 23.13 -13.56 10.76
CA GLN A 204 23.61 -12.49 9.89
C GLN A 204 24.86 -11.81 10.48
N LEU A 205 24.85 -11.56 11.79
CA LEU A 205 26.03 -11.05 12.52
C LEU A 205 27.19 -12.06 12.50
N LEU A 206 26.92 -13.33 12.77
CA LEU A 206 27.93 -14.40 12.72
C LEU A 206 28.50 -14.54 11.30
N PHE A 207 27.67 -14.45 10.27
CA PHE A 207 28.13 -14.46 8.88
C PHE A 207 29.03 -13.26 8.59
N LEU A 208 28.66 -12.05 8.99
CA LEU A 208 29.44 -10.82 8.79
C LEU A 208 30.79 -10.88 9.54
N VAL A 209 30.78 -11.39 10.78
CA VAL A 209 32.01 -11.59 11.55
C VAL A 209 32.92 -12.60 10.85
N SER A 210 32.35 -13.70 10.32
CA SER A 210 33.12 -14.70 9.59
C SER A 210 33.70 -14.17 8.28
N GLU A 211 32.99 -13.32 7.57
CA GLU A 211 33.45 -12.67 6.33
C GLU A 211 34.52 -11.60 6.64
N ALA A 212 34.35 -10.85 7.70
CA ALA A 212 35.36 -9.89 8.17
C ALA A 212 36.66 -10.59 8.57
N ALA A 213 36.57 -11.75 9.25
CA ALA A 213 37.72 -12.57 9.63
C ALA A 213 38.45 -13.19 8.41
N ARG A 214 37.73 -13.39 7.30
CA ARG A 214 38.30 -13.89 6.03
C ARG A 214 38.85 -12.81 5.11
N GLY A 215 38.81 -11.54 5.52
CA GLY A 215 39.31 -10.41 4.73
C GLY A 215 38.53 -10.11 3.46
N ARG A 216 37.34 -10.69 3.26
CA ARG A 216 36.51 -10.49 2.07
C ARG A 216 35.59 -9.29 2.23
N ARG A 217 35.61 -8.36 1.27
CA ARG A 217 34.59 -7.31 1.16
C ARG A 217 33.29 -7.95 0.70
N SER A 218 32.27 -7.95 1.57
CA SER A 218 30.95 -8.51 1.26
C SER A 218 29.98 -7.41 0.84
N PRO A 219 29.22 -7.57 -0.27
CA PRO A 219 28.17 -6.64 -0.67
C PRO A 219 27.09 -6.44 0.42
N LEU A 220 26.93 -7.42 1.31
CA LEU A 220 26.02 -7.37 2.46
C LEU A 220 26.47 -6.36 3.55
N ARG A 221 27.78 -6.09 3.66
CA ARG A 221 28.31 -5.09 4.60
C ARG A 221 27.81 -3.68 4.24
N ASP A 222 27.81 -3.36 2.93
CA ASP A 222 27.35 -2.05 2.45
C ASP A 222 25.83 -1.88 2.58
N ALA A 223 25.08 -2.98 2.50
CA ALA A 223 23.63 -2.95 2.71
C ALA A 223 23.22 -2.79 4.19
N LEU A 224 24.01 -3.33 5.13
CA LEU A 224 23.70 -3.31 6.57
C LEU A 224 24.26 -2.07 7.29
N THR A 225 25.28 -1.43 6.72
CA THR A 225 25.86 -0.19 7.26
C THR A 225 25.16 1.07 6.73
N ARG A 226 24.22 0.92 5.80
CA ARG A 226 23.38 2.06 5.36
C ARG A 226 22.37 2.37 6.46
N PRO A 227 22.30 3.63 6.93
CA PRO A 227 21.25 4.05 7.85
C PRO A 227 19.88 3.80 7.17
N ALA A 228 18.91 3.34 7.98
CA ALA A 228 17.52 3.23 7.55
C ALA A 228 17.07 4.61 7.05
N GLY A 229 16.85 4.75 5.74
CA GLY A 229 16.56 6.04 5.10
C GLY A 229 17.51 6.46 3.97
N ALA A 230 18.58 5.71 3.70
CA ALA A 230 19.44 6.01 2.54
C ALA A 230 18.76 5.56 1.24
N ALA A 231 18.24 6.53 0.48
CA ALA A 231 17.55 6.34 -0.78
C ALA A 231 18.40 5.51 -1.79
N ARG A 232 17.79 4.51 -2.40
CA ARG A 232 18.30 3.94 -3.65
C ARG A 232 18.22 5.03 -4.72
N LYS A 233 19.37 5.53 -5.19
CA LYS A 233 19.40 6.31 -6.43
C LYS A 233 18.88 5.39 -7.56
N ARG A 234 17.76 5.75 -8.15
CA ARG A 234 17.28 5.10 -9.39
C ARG A 234 18.34 5.32 -10.48
N PRO A 235 18.60 4.34 -11.34
CA PRO A 235 19.37 4.59 -12.55
C PRO A 235 18.65 5.65 -13.38
N ALA A 236 19.42 6.59 -13.96
CA ALA A 236 18.89 7.63 -14.83
C ALA A 236 18.18 6.97 -16.04
N PRO A 237 17.06 7.54 -16.53
CA PRO A 237 16.42 7.06 -17.75
C PRO A 237 17.40 7.16 -18.90
N ALA A 238 17.45 6.11 -19.74
CA ALA A 238 18.21 6.12 -20.99
C ALA A 238 17.72 7.31 -21.84
N ARG A 239 18.66 8.13 -22.29
CA ARG A 239 18.35 9.22 -23.24
C ARG A 239 17.91 8.62 -24.57
N PRO A 240 17.00 9.31 -25.31
CA PRO A 240 16.50 8.86 -26.60
C PRO A 240 17.60 8.72 -27.65
#